data_541c2bc570b797a858457d7913d2745f
#
_entry.id   541c2bc570b797a858457d7913d2745f
#
_cell.length_a   1.000
_cell.length_b   1.000
_cell.length_c   1.000
_cell.angle_alpha   90.00
_cell.angle_beta   90.00
_cell.angle_gamma   90.00
#
_symmetry.space_group_name_H-M   'P 1'
#
loop_
_entity.id
_entity.type
_entity.pdbx_description
1 polymer ?
#
loop_
_entity_poly.entity_id
_entity_poly.type
_entity_poly.pdbx_seq_one_letter_code
_entity_poly.pdbx_strand_id
1 'polypeptide(L)'
;IPDLQKDIDVYIADTMGEMGLWYSLVKIAFIGGSLVDRGGHNPVEAAQLGVVSLHGPHIYNSSAKYEKFKSEGISYEIYDAEEIVERFKSLSAKELEVKAQKAKDISRVNMVAVEESAKSIKKALLV
;
A
#
# COMPACT_ATOMS: atom_id res chain seq x y z
N ILE A 1 11.29 2.38 18.38
CA ILE A 1 12.05 2.19 17.13
C ILE A 1 13.42 1.73 17.54
N PRO A 2 13.92 0.60 17.02
CA PRO A 2 15.29 0.21 17.28
C PRO A 2 16.23 1.31 16.79
N ASP A 3 17.27 1.57 17.54
CA ASP A 3 18.33 2.48 17.14
C ASP A 3 19.00 1.89 15.90
N LEU A 4 18.57 2.34 14.72
CA LEU A 4 19.13 1.92 13.45
C LEU A 4 20.53 2.49 13.34
N GLN A 5 21.51 1.70 13.74
CA GLN A 5 22.92 2.07 13.61
C GLN A 5 23.25 2.34 12.15
N LYS A 6 24.15 3.28 11.90
CA LYS A 6 24.48 3.78 10.54
C LYS A 6 24.98 2.72 9.54
N ASP A 7 25.27 1.52 10.02
CA ASP A 7 25.85 0.43 9.23
C ASP A 7 24.87 -0.73 8.95
N ILE A 8 23.55 -0.50 9.10
CA ILE A 8 22.53 -1.50 8.79
C ILE A 8 21.96 -1.25 7.40
N ASP A 9 22.17 -2.18 6.48
CA ASP A 9 21.61 -2.14 5.14
C ASP A 9 20.18 -2.72 5.08
N VAL A 10 19.89 -3.72 5.93
CA VAL A 10 18.60 -4.43 5.96
C VAL A 10 18.16 -4.63 7.41
N TYR A 11 16.93 -4.27 7.70
CA TYR A 11 16.28 -4.54 8.98
C TYR A 11 15.10 -5.51 8.78
N ILE A 12 15.07 -6.59 9.54
CA ILE A 12 13.97 -7.56 9.54
C ILE A 12 12.98 -7.21 10.64
N ALA A 13 11.81 -6.72 10.27
CA ALA A 13 10.71 -6.42 11.19
C ALA A 13 9.85 -7.68 11.37
N ASP A 14 10.13 -8.47 12.38
CA ASP A 14 9.52 -9.78 12.65
C ASP A 14 8.48 -9.76 13.78
N THR A 15 8.05 -8.58 14.23
CA THR A 15 7.06 -8.40 15.28
C THR A 15 5.68 -8.07 14.72
N MET A 16 4.64 -8.67 15.31
CA MET A 16 3.24 -8.44 14.93
C MET A 16 2.74 -7.06 15.41
N GLY A 17 1.84 -6.45 14.62
CA GLY A 17 1.15 -5.21 15.02
C GLY A 17 1.92 -3.92 14.72
N GLU A 18 3.05 -3.98 14.05
CA GLU A 18 3.91 -2.82 13.75
C GLU A 18 3.85 -2.34 12.30
N MET A 19 2.99 -2.92 11.45
CA MET A 19 2.95 -2.59 10.02
C MET A 19 2.64 -1.11 9.77
N GLY A 20 1.74 -0.53 10.56
CA GLY A 20 1.41 0.91 10.48
C GLY A 20 2.62 1.80 10.77
N LEU A 21 3.46 1.40 11.74
CA LEU A 21 4.72 2.10 12.01
C LEU A 21 5.64 2.08 10.80
N TRP A 22 5.85 0.91 10.21
CA TRP A 22 6.76 0.76 9.06
C TRP A 22 6.26 1.55 7.85
N TYR A 23 4.97 1.50 7.53
CA TYR A 23 4.38 2.30 6.47
C TYR A 23 4.47 3.81 6.74
N SER A 24 4.43 4.25 7.99
CA SER A 24 4.60 5.68 8.33
C SER A 24 6.02 6.21 8.08
N LEU A 25 7.01 5.32 8.03
CA LEU A 25 8.42 5.67 7.86
C LEU A 25 8.91 5.63 6.40
N VAL A 26 8.13 5.04 5.49
CA VAL A 26 8.53 4.87 4.09
C VAL A 26 7.59 5.60 3.15
N LYS A 27 8.04 5.87 1.93
CA LYS A 27 7.23 6.49 0.87
C LYS A 27 6.85 5.51 -0.23
N ILE A 28 7.54 4.39 -0.30
CA ILE A 28 7.32 3.35 -1.30
C ILE A 28 7.53 1.99 -0.63
N ALA A 29 6.72 1.02 -0.96
CA ALA A 29 6.82 -0.33 -0.43
C ALA A 29 6.42 -1.38 -1.48
N PHE A 30 7.12 -2.50 -1.48
CA PHE A 30 6.69 -3.68 -2.22
C PHE A 30 5.72 -4.50 -1.37
N ILE A 31 4.53 -4.76 -1.92
CA ILE A 31 3.50 -5.56 -1.25
C ILE A 31 3.66 -7.03 -1.63
N GLY A 32 4.00 -7.84 -0.64
CA GLY A 32 4.34 -9.24 -0.82
C GLY A 32 3.19 -10.15 -1.24
N GLY A 33 3.53 -11.42 -1.53
CA GLY A 33 2.58 -12.44 -1.98
C GLY A 33 2.06 -12.22 -3.40
N SER A 34 2.65 -11.34 -4.17
CA SER A 34 2.16 -10.89 -5.48
C SER A 34 3.07 -11.25 -6.66
N LEU A 35 4.34 -11.60 -6.42
CA LEU A 35 5.24 -12.14 -7.46
C LEU A 35 5.03 -13.64 -7.70
N VAL A 36 4.45 -14.32 -6.74
CA VAL A 36 4.09 -15.74 -6.82
C VAL A 36 2.58 -15.90 -6.74
N ASP A 37 2.05 -17.03 -7.14
CA ASP A 37 0.60 -17.28 -7.17
C ASP A 37 0.02 -17.49 -5.76
N ARG A 38 -0.07 -16.38 -5.02
CA ARG A 38 -0.68 -16.30 -3.69
C ARG A 38 -1.74 -15.22 -3.57
N GLY A 39 -1.98 -14.45 -4.63
CA GLY A 39 -3.06 -13.46 -4.73
C GLY A 39 -2.77 -12.08 -4.15
N GLY A 40 -1.60 -11.85 -3.59
CA GLY A 40 -1.16 -10.55 -3.07
C GLY A 40 -1.81 -10.13 -1.76
N HIS A 41 -1.07 -9.39 -0.94
CA HIS A 41 -1.61 -8.76 0.27
C HIS A 41 -2.38 -7.47 -0.07
N ASN A 42 -3.21 -7.02 0.87
CA ASN A 42 -4.07 -5.85 0.70
C ASN A 42 -3.23 -4.54 0.68
N PRO A 43 -3.34 -3.71 -0.37
CA PRO A 43 -2.56 -2.46 -0.47
C PRO A 43 -3.18 -1.27 0.27
N VAL A 44 -4.37 -1.41 0.84
CA VAL A 44 -5.15 -0.28 1.40
C VAL A 44 -4.46 0.35 2.59
N GLU A 45 -3.91 -0.43 3.51
CA GLU A 45 -3.22 0.09 4.69
C GLU A 45 -2.00 0.95 4.30
N ALA A 46 -1.23 0.50 3.31
CA ALA A 46 -0.12 1.28 2.77
C ALA A 46 -0.61 2.61 2.17
N ALA A 47 -1.67 2.57 1.37
CA ALA A 47 -2.23 3.77 0.75
C ALA A 47 -2.80 4.76 1.78
N GLN A 48 -3.44 4.28 2.84
CA GLN A 48 -3.95 5.11 3.95
C GLN A 48 -2.83 5.91 4.64
N LEU A 49 -1.63 5.37 4.66
CA LEU A 49 -0.45 6.02 5.25
C LEU A 49 0.42 6.75 4.21
N GLY A 50 -0.08 6.88 2.98
CA GLY A 50 0.58 7.64 1.92
C GLY A 50 1.76 6.92 1.29
N VAL A 51 1.73 5.59 1.27
CA VAL A 51 2.78 4.79 0.66
C VAL A 51 2.39 4.40 -0.77
N VAL A 52 3.26 4.66 -1.71
CA VAL A 52 3.16 4.16 -3.10
C VAL A 52 3.52 2.68 -3.10
N SER A 53 2.64 1.84 -3.63
CA SER A 53 2.85 0.40 -3.62
C SER A 53 3.44 -0.11 -4.93
N LEU A 54 4.38 -1.04 -4.81
CA LEU A 54 4.84 -1.90 -5.90
C LEU A 54 4.29 -3.29 -5.65
N HIS A 55 3.85 -3.97 -6.68
CA HIS A 55 3.29 -5.32 -6.56
C HIS A 55 3.60 -6.17 -7.80
N GLY A 56 3.58 -7.48 -7.65
CA GLY A 56 3.65 -8.42 -8.77
C GLY A 56 2.30 -8.58 -9.48
N PRO A 57 2.23 -9.47 -10.49
CA PRO A 57 1.02 -9.68 -11.29
C PRO A 57 -0.09 -10.46 -10.57
N HIS A 58 0.22 -11.19 -9.51
CA HIS A 58 -0.76 -12.00 -8.78
C HIS A 58 -1.46 -11.19 -7.68
N ILE A 59 -2.59 -10.58 -8.04
CA ILE A 59 -3.34 -9.63 -7.17
C ILE A 59 -4.79 -10.02 -6.96
N TYR A 60 -5.19 -11.26 -7.24
CA TYR A 60 -6.60 -11.67 -7.25
C TYR A 60 -7.32 -11.55 -5.90
N ASN A 61 -6.60 -11.51 -4.77
CA ASN A 61 -7.20 -11.26 -3.45
C ASN A 61 -7.71 -9.82 -3.28
N SER A 62 -7.18 -8.87 -4.05
CA SER A 62 -7.50 -7.44 -3.95
C SER A 62 -7.47 -6.74 -5.32
N SER A 63 -7.83 -7.45 -6.38
CA SER A 63 -7.68 -6.99 -7.78
C SER A 63 -8.32 -5.62 -8.04
N ALA A 64 -9.55 -5.41 -7.60
CA ALA A 64 -10.25 -4.13 -7.81
C ALA A 64 -9.52 -2.94 -7.17
N LYS A 65 -8.93 -3.13 -5.99
CA LYS A 65 -8.15 -2.10 -5.29
C LYS A 65 -6.86 -1.77 -6.02
N TYR A 66 -6.11 -2.79 -6.46
CA TYR A 66 -4.90 -2.60 -7.24
C TYR A 66 -5.18 -1.94 -8.59
N GLU A 67 -6.23 -2.34 -9.30
CA GLU A 67 -6.62 -1.71 -10.56
C GLU A 67 -6.95 -0.22 -10.37
N LYS A 68 -7.70 0.11 -9.33
CA LYS A 68 -7.98 1.50 -8.97
C LYS A 68 -6.70 2.27 -8.66
N PHE A 69 -5.83 1.73 -7.84
CA PHE A 69 -4.58 2.39 -7.45
C PHE A 69 -3.60 2.54 -8.63
N LYS A 70 -3.54 1.56 -9.53
CA LYS A 70 -2.78 1.65 -10.78
C LYS A 70 -3.30 2.76 -11.67
N SER A 71 -4.62 2.83 -11.90
CA SER A 71 -5.25 3.89 -12.71
C SER A 71 -5.00 5.29 -12.17
N GLU A 72 -4.84 5.41 -10.86
CA GLU A 72 -4.55 6.67 -10.17
C GLU A 72 -3.03 6.98 -10.05
N GLY A 73 -2.18 6.07 -10.50
CA GLY A 73 -0.73 6.24 -10.48
C GLY A 73 -0.09 6.15 -9.09
N ILE A 74 -0.72 5.45 -8.16
CA ILE A 74 -0.21 5.22 -6.80
C ILE A 74 0.17 3.77 -6.52
N SER A 75 0.05 2.91 -7.51
CA SER A 75 0.51 1.52 -7.48
C SER A 75 1.11 1.14 -8.82
N TYR A 76 2.15 0.32 -8.81
CA TYR A 76 2.85 -0.10 -10.01
C TYR A 76 3.08 -1.60 -10.00
N GLU A 77 2.75 -2.24 -11.12
CA GLU A 77 3.05 -3.64 -11.35
C GLU A 77 4.49 -3.81 -11.77
N ILE A 78 5.18 -4.77 -11.14
CA ILE A 78 6.57 -5.13 -11.42
C ILE A 78 6.69 -6.66 -11.50
N TYR A 79 7.69 -7.16 -12.19
CA TYR A 79 7.87 -8.58 -12.45
C TYR A 79 9.12 -9.18 -11.83
N ASP A 80 10.11 -8.36 -11.49
CA ASP A 80 11.37 -8.80 -10.91
C ASP A 80 12.02 -7.74 -10.01
N ALA A 81 13.14 -8.09 -9.40
CA ALA A 81 13.87 -7.21 -8.49
C ALA A 81 14.48 -6.00 -9.20
N GLU A 82 14.90 -6.16 -10.45
CA GLU A 82 15.47 -5.10 -11.27
C GLU A 82 14.42 -4.00 -11.51
N GLU A 83 13.20 -4.37 -11.83
CA GLU A 83 12.09 -3.42 -12.01
C GLU A 83 11.73 -2.68 -10.72
N ILE A 84 11.85 -3.33 -9.55
CA ILE A 84 11.69 -2.66 -8.25
C ILE A 84 12.71 -1.52 -8.12
N VAL A 85 13.96 -1.82 -8.39
CA VAL A 85 15.05 -0.82 -8.30
C VAL A 85 14.86 0.32 -9.31
N GLU A 86 14.52 -0.02 -10.55
CA GLU A 86 14.26 0.98 -11.61
C GLU A 86 13.10 1.90 -11.23
N ARG A 87 12.00 1.34 -10.75
CA ARG A 87 10.84 2.12 -10.32
C ARG A 87 11.18 3.02 -9.14
N PHE A 88 11.88 2.49 -8.14
CA PHE A 88 12.34 3.26 -7.00
C PHE A 88 13.20 4.46 -7.42
N LYS A 89 14.14 4.26 -8.33
CA LYS A 89 15.01 5.33 -8.85
C LYS A 89 14.29 6.34 -9.75
N SER A 90 13.21 5.93 -10.42
CA SER A 90 12.46 6.78 -11.35
C SER A 90 11.55 7.80 -10.68
N LEU A 91 11.21 7.60 -9.42
CA LEU A 91 10.30 8.47 -8.66
C LEU A 91 11.11 9.46 -7.81
N SER A 92 10.96 10.74 -8.10
CA SER A 92 11.57 11.79 -7.28
C SER A 92 10.89 11.92 -5.92
N ALA A 93 11.57 12.53 -4.95
CA ALA A 93 11.00 12.81 -3.64
C ALA A 93 9.71 13.65 -3.73
N LYS A 94 9.67 14.64 -4.65
CA LYS A 94 8.51 15.48 -4.90
C LYS A 94 7.34 14.69 -5.50
N GLU A 95 7.60 13.81 -6.45
CA GLU A 95 6.56 12.93 -7.03
C GLU A 95 5.99 12.00 -5.98
N LEU A 96 6.83 11.41 -5.13
CA LEU A 96 6.39 10.55 -4.02
C LEU A 96 5.52 11.31 -3.01
N GLU A 97 5.84 12.57 -2.72
CA GLU A 97 5.00 13.42 -1.86
C GLU A 97 3.60 13.66 -2.43
N VAL A 98 3.52 14.01 -3.71
CA VAL A 98 2.24 14.21 -4.42
C VAL A 98 1.43 12.92 -4.45
N LYS A 99 2.07 11.81 -4.77
CA LYS A 99 1.43 10.47 -4.80
C LYS A 99 1.00 10.01 -3.41
N ALA A 100 1.78 10.31 -2.38
CA ALA A 100 1.43 10.00 -0.99
C ALA A 100 0.13 10.70 -0.57
N GLN A 101 -0.02 11.97 -0.88
CA GLN A 101 -1.25 12.70 -0.58
C GLN A 101 -2.44 12.14 -1.37
N LYS A 102 -2.25 11.84 -2.64
CA LYS A 102 -3.27 11.23 -3.48
C LYS A 102 -3.71 9.85 -2.95
N ALA A 103 -2.77 9.03 -2.50
CA ALA A 103 -3.05 7.73 -1.91
C ALA A 103 -3.92 7.85 -0.65
N LYS A 104 -3.60 8.78 0.23
CA LYS A 104 -4.41 9.08 1.43
C LYS A 104 -5.82 9.53 1.06
N ASP A 105 -5.97 10.42 0.10
CA ASP A 105 -7.26 10.95 -0.33
C ASP A 105 -8.15 9.87 -0.93
N ILE A 106 -7.62 9.04 -1.81
CA ILE A 106 -8.34 7.92 -2.43
C ILE A 106 -8.78 6.89 -1.37
N SER A 107 -7.91 6.56 -0.43
CA SER A 107 -8.21 5.62 0.64
C SER A 107 -9.29 6.15 1.58
N ARG A 108 -9.32 7.45 1.83
CA ARG A 108 -10.32 8.11 2.65
C ARG A 108 -11.73 8.03 2.05
N VAL A 109 -11.86 8.24 0.75
CA VAL A 109 -13.13 8.10 0.02
C VAL A 109 -13.69 6.69 0.16
N ASN A 110 -12.85 5.66 0.03
CA ASN A 110 -13.26 4.27 0.21
C ASN A 110 -13.72 3.97 1.65
N MET A 111 -13.08 4.55 2.67
CA MET A 111 -13.50 4.39 4.07
C MET A 111 -14.87 5.02 4.33
N VAL A 112 -15.14 6.20 3.82
CA VAL A 112 -16.46 6.87 3.95
C VAL A 112 -17.56 6.02 3.32
N ALA A 113 -17.35 5.46 2.14
CA ALA A 113 -18.31 4.57 1.48
C ALA A 113 -18.59 3.30 2.32
N VAL A 114 -17.58 2.71 2.92
CA VAL A 114 -17.74 1.55 3.83
C VAL A 114 -18.51 1.92 5.09
N GLU A 115 -18.21 3.05 5.70
CA GLU A 115 -18.92 3.53 6.90
C GLU A 115 -20.40 3.83 6.60
N GLU A 116 -20.70 4.47 5.48
CA GLU A 116 -22.07 4.73 5.05
C GLU A 116 -22.84 3.44 4.77
N SER A 117 -22.22 2.47 4.11
CA SER A 117 -22.80 1.15 3.88
C SER A 117 -23.08 0.42 5.19
N ALA A 118 -22.13 0.43 6.11
CA ALA A 118 -22.28 -0.17 7.44
C ALA A 118 -23.44 0.49 8.24
N LYS A 119 -23.55 1.80 8.21
CA LYS A 119 -24.67 2.54 8.82
C LYS A 119 -26.00 2.17 8.22
N SER A 120 -26.08 2.04 6.89
CA SER A 120 -27.31 1.66 6.16
C SER A 120 -27.73 0.24 6.51
N ILE A 121 -26.80 -0.71 6.57
CA ILE A 121 -27.05 -2.10 6.98
C ILE A 121 -27.54 -2.16 8.42
N LYS A 122 -26.85 -1.46 9.33
CA LYS A 122 -27.25 -1.40 10.74
C LYS A 122 -28.66 -0.83 10.91
N LYS A 123 -28.99 0.24 10.19
CA LYS A 123 -30.32 0.84 10.21
C LYS A 123 -31.40 -0.15 9.71
N ALA A 124 -31.11 -0.89 8.63
CA ALA A 124 -32.03 -1.90 8.11
C ALA A 124 -32.26 -3.07 9.09
N LEU A 125 -31.23 -3.48 9.83
CA LEU A 125 -31.32 -4.56 10.82
C LEU A 125 -32.01 -4.16 12.13
N LEU A 126 -32.13 -2.87 12.42
CA LEU A 126 -32.78 -2.35 13.64
C LEU A 126 -34.27 -2.01 13.45
N VAL A 127 -34.77 -2.22 12.26
CA VAL A 127 -36.23 -2.11 11.94
C VAL A 127 -36.92 -3.48 12.09
#